data_0c0fcf58bc191f96f592a3c322d5d6f2
#
_entry.id   0c0fcf58bc191f96f592a3c322d5d6f2
#
_cell.length_a   1.000
_cell.length_b   1.000
_cell.length_c   1.000
_cell.angle_alpha   90.00
_cell.angle_beta   90.00
_cell.angle_gamma   90.00
#
_symmetry.space_group_name_H-M   'P 1'
#
loop_
_entity.id
_entity.type
_entity.pdbx_description
1 polymer ?
#
loop_
_entity_poly.entity_id
_entity_poly.type
_entity_poly.pdbx_seq_one_letter_code
_entity_poly.pdbx_strand_id
1 'polypeptide(L)'
;MNENSENNRSIRFGFAPINWNNDDIPELGSDYTIETILSEMNQAGYEGTELGNKFPNKASSLSELLNTFNLKLASSWHSTYFVMNEQENELKNVEEKVSFLKEVNAEVINIAECSGSVHSDINKNLASKPILSDSDWELLIGSLNKAGEICNNYGIRLAYHHHMGTCVQTAE
;
A
#
# COMPACT_ATOMS: atom_id res chain seq x y z
N MET A 1 -19.42 -27.20 31.84
CA MET A 1 -18.09 -26.66 31.79
C MET A 1 -18.00 -25.94 30.43
N ASN A 2 -18.16 -24.62 30.47
CA ASN A 2 -18.04 -23.79 29.25
C ASN A 2 -16.57 -23.45 29.08
N GLU A 3 -15.92 -24.07 28.12
CA GLU A 3 -14.62 -23.60 27.62
C GLU A 3 -14.87 -22.36 26.82
N ASN A 4 -14.68 -21.20 27.44
CA ASN A 4 -14.46 -19.94 26.69
C ASN A 4 -13.15 -20.09 25.94
N SER A 5 -13.21 -20.45 24.66
CA SER A 5 -12.10 -20.24 23.75
C SER A 5 -11.95 -18.72 23.57
N GLU A 6 -11.20 -18.09 24.45
CA GLU A 6 -10.68 -16.74 24.21
C GLU A 6 -9.88 -16.81 22.92
N ASN A 7 -10.42 -16.19 21.89
CA ASN A 7 -9.73 -15.94 20.63
C ASN A 7 -8.55 -14.99 20.95
N ASN A 8 -7.45 -15.55 21.42
CA ASN A 8 -6.22 -14.80 21.71
C ASN A 8 -5.59 -14.39 20.38
N ARG A 9 -6.18 -13.38 19.74
CA ARG A 9 -5.61 -12.75 18.55
C ARG A 9 -4.38 -11.97 19.00
N SER A 10 -3.21 -12.57 18.86
CA SER A 10 -1.96 -11.84 19.05
C SER A 10 -1.90 -10.69 18.04
N ILE A 11 -1.66 -9.47 18.53
CA ILE A 11 -1.40 -8.32 17.68
C ILE A 11 -0.01 -8.50 17.12
N ARG A 12 0.10 -8.40 15.79
CA ARG A 12 1.39 -8.41 15.06
C ARG A 12 1.71 -6.99 14.61
N PHE A 13 2.96 -6.60 14.72
CA PHE A 13 3.43 -5.28 14.31
C PHE A 13 4.22 -5.39 13.02
N GLY A 14 3.88 -4.56 12.05
CA GLY A 14 4.63 -4.36 10.82
C GLY A 14 5.05 -2.90 10.67
N PHE A 15 6.05 -2.64 9.82
CA PHE A 15 6.53 -1.30 9.58
C PHE A 15 6.79 -1.07 8.09
N ALA A 16 6.48 0.13 7.60
CA ALA A 16 6.80 0.50 6.22
C ALA A 16 8.29 0.92 6.09
N PRO A 17 8.97 0.59 4.98
CA PRO A 17 10.40 0.90 4.82
C PRO A 17 10.68 2.40 4.62
N ILE A 18 9.67 3.25 4.53
CA ILE A 18 9.76 4.68 4.18
C ILE A 18 10.70 5.48 5.10
N ASN A 19 10.93 5.05 6.35
CA ASN A 19 11.86 5.71 7.26
C ASN A 19 13.33 5.42 6.96
N TRP A 20 13.64 4.34 6.24
CA TRP A 20 14.98 4.04 5.75
C TRP A 20 15.19 4.51 4.32
N ASN A 21 14.18 4.29 3.48
CA ASN A 21 14.19 4.65 2.07
C ASN A 21 12.83 5.24 1.70
N ASN A 22 12.83 6.50 1.32
CA ASN A 22 11.60 7.20 0.99
C ASN A 22 11.23 6.98 -0.47
N ASP A 23 10.04 6.42 -0.72
CA ASP A 23 9.55 6.13 -2.07
C ASP A 23 9.10 7.40 -2.81
N ASP A 24 8.70 8.46 -2.09
CA ASP A 24 8.27 9.75 -2.65
C ASP A 24 9.46 10.70 -2.90
N ILE A 25 10.54 10.56 -2.13
CA ILE A 25 11.77 11.36 -2.23
C ILE A 25 12.96 10.37 -2.27
N PRO A 26 13.27 9.80 -3.44
CA PRO A 26 14.23 8.68 -3.57
C PRO A 26 15.66 8.99 -3.11
N GLU A 27 16.03 10.27 -2.99
CA GLU A 27 17.34 10.70 -2.47
C GLU A 27 17.48 10.42 -0.97
N LEU A 28 16.35 10.39 -0.23
CA LEU A 28 16.34 10.11 1.19
C LEU A 28 16.48 8.61 1.45
N GLY A 29 17.64 8.22 1.98
CA GLY A 29 17.96 6.83 2.31
C GLY A 29 18.31 5.96 1.11
N SER A 30 18.78 6.56 0.00
CA SER A 30 19.19 5.83 -1.22
C SER A 30 20.31 4.83 -0.98
N ASP A 31 21.15 5.07 0.01
CA ASP A 31 22.32 4.27 0.43
C ASP A 31 21.95 3.05 1.30
N TYR A 32 20.76 3.00 1.89
CA TYR A 32 20.31 1.82 2.62
C TYR A 32 20.03 0.65 1.66
N THR A 33 20.63 -0.50 1.95
CA THR A 33 20.30 -1.73 1.22
C THR A 33 19.02 -2.37 1.77
N ILE A 34 18.35 -3.17 0.97
CA ILE A 34 17.15 -3.87 1.41
C ILE A 34 17.44 -4.82 2.57
N GLU A 35 18.61 -5.46 2.57
CA GLU A 35 19.06 -6.36 3.64
C GLU A 35 19.25 -5.60 4.96
N THR A 36 19.80 -4.38 4.91
CA THR A 36 19.94 -3.53 6.10
C THR A 36 18.57 -3.18 6.66
N ILE A 37 17.65 -2.73 5.81
CA ILE A 37 16.29 -2.35 6.21
C ILE A 37 15.59 -3.53 6.90
N LEU A 38 15.58 -4.71 6.28
CA LEU A 38 14.87 -5.87 6.82
C LEU A 38 15.55 -6.43 8.09
N SER A 39 16.87 -6.36 8.15
CA SER A 39 17.63 -6.75 9.36
C SER A 39 17.27 -5.87 10.54
N GLU A 40 17.21 -4.55 10.36
CA GLU A 40 16.87 -3.61 11.42
C GLU A 40 15.40 -3.74 11.84
N MET A 41 14.48 -3.97 10.90
CA MET A 41 13.07 -4.29 11.22
C MET A 41 12.96 -5.54 12.10
N ASN A 42 13.64 -6.61 11.75
CA ASN A 42 13.64 -7.84 12.55
C ASN A 42 14.25 -7.60 13.94
N GLN A 43 15.40 -6.92 14.03
CA GLN A 43 16.04 -6.58 15.30
C GLN A 43 15.14 -5.72 16.20
N ALA A 44 14.35 -4.83 15.62
CA ALA A 44 13.36 -4.02 16.34
C ALA A 44 12.12 -4.82 16.80
N GLY A 45 11.98 -6.09 16.39
CA GLY A 45 10.90 -6.98 16.79
C GLY A 45 9.64 -6.87 15.92
N TYR A 46 9.73 -6.29 14.73
CA TYR A 46 8.62 -6.31 13.77
C TYR A 46 8.47 -7.70 13.15
N GLU A 47 7.24 -8.07 12.87
CA GLU A 47 6.87 -9.35 12.25
C GLU A 47 6.51 -9.22 10.77
N GLY A 48 6.40 -8.00 10.28
CA GLY A 48 6.05 -7.73 8.87
C GLY A 48 6.49 -6.37 8.38
N THR A 49 6.38 -6.22 7.07
CA THR A 49 6.67 -4.96 6.38
C THR A 49 5.62 -4.64 5.33
N GLU A 50 5.50 -3.39 4.95
CA GLU A 50 4.85 -2.97 3.72
C GLU A 50 5.83 -3.09 2.55
N LEU A 51 5.31 -3.32 1.33
CA LEU A 51 6.14 -3.37 0.12
C LEU A 51 6.67 -1.97 -0.22
N GLY A 52 7.96 -1.83 -0.39
CA GLY A 52 8.63 -0.62 -0.87
C GLY A 52 9.34 -0.83 -2.22
N ASN A 53 9.90 0.23 -2.78
CA ASN A 53 10.48 0.24 -4.12
C ASN A 53 11.78 -0.59 -4.26
N LYS A 54 12.50 -0.86 -3.16
CA LYS A 54 13.73 -1.69 -3.15
C LYS A 54 13.48 -3.18 -3.11
N PHE A 55 12.24 -3.60 -2.95
CA PHE A 55 11.90 -5.02 -2.86
C PHE A 55 11.91 -5.70 -4.23
N PRO A 56 12.19 -7.02 -4.30
CA PRO A 56 12.05 -7.78 -5.53
C PRO A 56 10.63 -7.70 -6.09
N ASN A 57 10.52 -7.53 -7.40
CA ASN A 57 9.24 -7.51 -8.11
C ASN A 57 8.73 -8.91 -8.50
N LYS A 58 9.48 -9.98 -8.18
CA LYS A 58 9.08 -11.37 -8.38
C LYS A 58 8.66 -11.99 -7.06
N ALA A 59 7.46 -12.54 -7.00
CA ALA A 59 6.85 -13.07 -5.77
C ALA A 59 7.72 -14.11 -5.05
N SER A 60 8.33 -15.05 -5.80
CA SER A 60 9.21 -16.07 -5.21
C SER A 60 10.45 -15.43 -4.54
N SER A 61 11.11 -14.50 -5.23
CA SER A 61 12.30 -13.81 -4.70
C SER A 61 11.98 -12.94 -3.50
N LEU A 62 10.81 -12.27 -3.51
CA LEU A 62 10.33 -11.51 -2.36
C LEU A 62 10.06 -12.41 -1.16
N SER A 63 9.40 -13.54 -1.36
CA SER A 63 9.11 -14.51 -0.30
C SER A 63 10.38 -15.09 0.31
N GLU A 64 11.36 -15.45 -0.51
CA GLU A 64 12.68 -15.93 -0.06
C GLU A 64 13.40 -14.87 0.78
N LEU A 65 13.43 -13.62 0.29
CA LEU A 65 14.06 -12.51 0.99
C LEU A 65 13.41 -12.26 2.36
N LEU A 66 12.09 -12.15 2.41
CA LEU A 66 11.36 -11.90 3.66
C LEU A 66 11.54 -13.05 4.67
N ASN A 67 11.53 -14.29 4.20
CA ASN A 67 11.77 -15.46 5.05
C ASN A 67 13.18 -15.45 5.69
N THR A 68 14.20 -14.96 4.97
CA THR A 68 15.57 -14.82 5.49
C THR A 68 15.62 -13.93 6.74
N PHE A 69 14.73 -12.95 6.82
CA PHE A 69 14.65 -12.00 7.95
C PHE A 69 13.48 -12.27 8.89
N ASN A 70 12.80 -13.42 8.78
CA ASN A 70 11.60 -13.77 9.57
C ASN A 70 10.47 -12.73 9.49
N LEU A 71 10.32 -12.05 8.37
CA LEU A 71 9.30 -11.06 8.12
C LEU A 71 8.24 -11.60 7.16
N LYS A 72 7.04 -11.01 7.19
CA LYS A 72 5.96 -11.25 6.23
C LYS A 72 5.60 -9.96 5.51
N LEU A 73 5.07 -10.06 4.30
CA LEU A 73 4.44 -8.93 3.65
C LEU A 73 3.08 -8.68 4.28
N ALA A 74 2.91 -7.54 4.93
CA ALA A 74 1.65 -7.17 5.59
C ALA A 74 0.70 -6.49 4.61
N SER A 75 1.22 -5.58 3.78
CA SER A 75 0.45 -4.78 2.83
C SER A 75 1.32 -4.25 1.70
N SER A 76 0.69 -3.61 0.74
CA SER A 76 1.36 -2.82 -0.29
C SER A 76 0.58 -1.56 -0.57
N TRP A 77 1.30 -0.46 -0.76
CA TRP A 77 0.76 0.75 -1.37
C TRP A 77 0.46 0.55 -2.86
N HIS A 78 -0.61 1.18 -3.33
CA HIS A 78 -0.96 1.26 -4.74
C HIS A 78 -1.61 2.61 -5.05
N SER A 79 -0.93 3.46 -5.80
CA SER A 79 -1.49 4.70 -6.32
C SER A 79 -2.46 4.38 -7.46
N THR A 80 -3.66 4.94 -7.41
CA THR A 80 -4.62 4.90 -8.51
C THR A 80 -4.79 6.28 -9.10
N TYR A 81 -5.18 6.32 -10.37
CA TYR A 81 -5.39 7.55 -11.14
C TYR A 81 -6.73 7.48 -11.88
N PHE A 82 -7.79 7.02 -11.19
CA PHE A 82 -9.10 6.79 -11.77
C PHE A 82 -9.74 8.05 -12.38
N VAL A 83 -9.41 9.23 -11.84
CA VAL A 83 -9.97 10.50 -12.33
C VAL A 83 -9.24 11.01 -13.57
N MET A 84 -7.98 10.63 -13.78
CA MET A 84 -7.17 11.10 -14.93
C MET A 84 -7.01 10.08 -16.04
N ASN A 85 -7.06 8.78 -15.72
CA ASN A 85 -6.79 7.69 -16.64
C ASN A 85 -8.07 6.93 -16.99
N GLU A 86 -7.98 6.08 -18.02
CA GLU A 86 -9.08 5.16 -18.34
C GLU A 86 -9.29 4.16 -17.20
N GLN A 87 -10.52 4.08 -16.71
CA GLN A 87 -10.91 3.24 -15.58
C GLN A 87 -10.53 1.76 -15.77
N GLU A 88 -10.71 1.21 -16.97
CA GLU A 88 -10.39 -0.20 -17.25
C GLU A 88 -8.91 -0.51 -17.08
N ASN A 89 -8.03 0.42 -17.51
CA ASN A 89 -6.59 0.27 -17.35
C ASN A 89 -6.19 0.32 -15.87
N GLU A 90 -6.75 1.26 -15.10
CA GLU A 90 -6.49 1.35 -13.66
C GLU A 90 -6.99 0.13 -12.90
N LEU A 91 -8.17 -0.40 -13.22
CA LEU A 91 -8.69 -1.62 -12.62
C LEU A 91 -7.82 -2.84 -12.95
N LYS A 92 -7.28 -2.92 -14.16
CA LYS A 92 -6.31 -3.96 -14.53
C LYS A 92 -5.01 -3.85 -13.72
N ASN A 93 -4.50 -2.64 -13.50
CA ASN A 93 -3.32 -2.40 -12.65
C ASN A 93 -3.58 -2.86 -11.20
N VAL A 94 -4.79 -2.60 -10.68
CA VAL A 94 -5.21 -3.10 -9.36
C VAL A 94 -5.21 -4.62 -9.35
N GLU A 95 -5.80 -5.28 -10.36
CA GLU A 95 -5.87 -6.74 -10.45
C GLU A 95 -4.47 -7.38 -10.51
N GLU A 96 -3.56 -6.83 -11.31
CA GLU A 96 -2.17 -7.30 -11.39
C GLU A 96 -1.46 -7.19 -10.03
N LYS A 97 -1.64 -6.06 -9.33
CA LYS A 97 -1.08 -5.87 -7.98
C LYS A 97 -1.67 -6.86 -6.97
N VAL A 98 -2.97 -7.06 -6.99
CA VAL A 98 -3.66 -7.98 -6.09
C VAL A 98 -3.27 -9.42 -6.35
N SER A 99 -3.10 -9.82 -7.62
CA SER A 99 -2.58 -11.14 -8.00
C SER A 99 -1.18 -11.38 -7.41
N PHE A 100 -0.29 -10.41 -7.55
CA PHE A 100 1.05 -10.47 -6.94
C PHE A 100 0.99 -10.60 -5.41
N LEU A 101 0.13 -9.80 -4.76
CA LEU A 101 -0.05 -9.85 -3.30
C LEU A 101 -0.56 -11.21 -2.83
N LYS A 102 -1.45 -11.82 -3.60
CA LYS A 102 -1.94 -13.17 -3.33
C LYS A 102 -0.82 -14.21 -3.37
N GLU A 103 0.08 -14.12 -4.34
CA GLU A 103 1.22 -15.05 -4.47
C GLU A 103 2.17 -14.98 -3.28
N VAL A 104 2.33 -13.81 -2.67
CA VAL A 104 3.19 -13.61 -1.49
C VAL A 104 2.44 -13.70 -0.15
N ASN A 105 1.18 -14.13 -0.18
CA ASN A 105 0.32 -14.28 1.00
C ASN A 105 0.12 -12.98 1.81
N ALA A 106 0.15 -11.82 1.17
CA ALA A 106 -0.30 -10.58 1.80
C ALA A 106 -1.83 -10.55 1.89
N GLU A 107 -2.36 -9.82 2.86
CA GLU A 107 -3.80 -9.79 3.13
C GLU A 107 -4.47 -8.45 2.78
N VAL A 108 -3.66 -7.39 2.57
CA VAL A 108 -4.17 -6.03 2.42
C VAL A 108 -3.46 -5.31 1.28
N ILE A 109 -4.23 -4.55 0.51
CA ILE A 109 -3.74 -3.50 -0.39
C ILE A 109 -4.21 -2.14 0.12
N ASN A 110 -3.28 -1.18 0.24
CA ASN A 110 -3.58 0.21 0.57
C ASN A 110 -3.68 1.01 -0.72
N ILE A 111 -4.86 1.54 -1.04
CA ILE A 111 -5.10 2.33 -2.26
C ILE A 111 -5.29 3.80 -1.89
N ALA A 112 -4.67 4.68 -2.66
CA ALA A 112 -4.96 6.12 -2.64
C ALA A 112 -5.17 6.63 -4.06
N GLU A 113 -6.16 7.52 -4.25
CA GLU A 113 -6.36 8.23 -5.50
C GLU A 113 -5.37 9.39 -5.60
N CYS A 114 -4.46 9.32 -6.56
CA CYS A 114 -3.34 10.22 -6.72
C CYS A 114 -3.43 11.14 -7.96
N SER A 115 -4.58 11.18 -8.65
CA SER A 115 -4.80 12.10 -9.78
C SER A 115 -4.55 13.54 -9.36
N GLY A 116 -3.61 14.21 -10.00
CA GLY A 116 -3.25 15.59 -9.72
C GLY A 116 -2.66 15.85 -8.33
N SER A 117 -2.26 14.82 -7.60
CA SER A 117 -1.67 14.95 -6.26
C SER A 117 -0.41 15.83 -6.26
N VAL A 118 -0.12 16.44 -5.12
CA VAL A 118 1.02 17.37 -4.95
C VAL A 118 2.02 16.90 -3.90
N HIS A 119 1.81 15.73 -3.29
CA HIS A 119 2.60 15.26 -2.15
C HIS A 119 4.08 14.96 -2.47
N SER A 120 4.39 14.58 -3.71
CA SER A 120 5.77 14.28 -4.15
C SER A 120 6.52 15.50 -4.72
N ASP A 121 5.90 16.68 -4.75
CA ASP A 121 6.53 17.91 -5.24
C ASP A 121 6.81 18.85 -4.07
N ILE A 122 8.06 18.89 -3.60
CA ILE A 122 8.51 19.71 -2.46
C ILE A 122 8.28 21.21 -2.67
N ASN A 123 8.08 21.66 -3.91
CA ASN A 123 7.83 23.06 -4.24
C ASN A 123 6.34 23.42 -4.20
N LYS A 124 5.45 22.45 -4.06
CA LYS A 124 4.00 22.66 -4.00
C LYS A 124 3.50 22.72 -2.56
N ASN A 125 2.57 23.63 -2.33
CA ASN A 125 1.86 23.69 -1.06
C ASN A 125 0.81 22.59 -1.02
N LEU A 126 0.72 21.85 0.09
CA LEU A 126 -0.31 20.83 0.31
C LEU A 126 -1.74 21.39 0.25
N ALA A 127 -1.93 22.69 0.51
CA ALA A 127 -3.22 23.36 0.32
C ALA A 127 -3.65 23.46 -1.15
N SER A 128 -2.73 23.25 -2.11
CA SER A 128 -3.05 23.19 -3.54
C SER A 128 -3.42 21.77 -4.02
N LYS A 129 -3.82 20.90 -3.10
CA LYS A 129 -4.35 19.57 -3.41
C LYS A 129 -5.50 19.64 -4.43
N PRO A 130 -5.70 18.59 -5.25
CA PRO A 130 -6.80 18.57 -6.19
C PRO A 130 -8.15 18.58 -5.45
N ILE A 131 -9.13 19.29 -6.04
CA ILE A 131 -10.52 19.34 -5.60
C ILE A 131 -11.34 18.68 -6.71
N LEU A 132 -12.03 17.59 -6.39
CA LEU A 132 -12.84 16.84 -7.33
C LEU A 132 -14.20 17.53 -7.55
N SER A 133 -14.69 17.49 -8.79
CA SER A 133 -16.08 17.81 -9.11
C SER A 133 -17.01 16.68 -8.63
N ASP A 134 -18.32 16.92 -8.61
CA ASP A 134 -19.30 15.89 -8.26
C ASP A 134 -19.21 14.68 -9.21
N SER A 135 -18.97 14.89 -10.49
CA SER A 135 -18.78 13.82 -11.47
C SER A 135 -17.50 13.03 -11.24
N ASP A 136 -16.40 13.67 -10.81
CA ASP A 136 -15.15 12.99 -10.46
C ASP A 136 -15.32 12.14 -9.20
N TRP A 137 -16.08 12.63 -8.23
CA TRP A 137 -16.43 11.85 -7.04
C TRP A 137 -17.27 10.62 -7.38
N GLU A 138 -18.30 10.74 -8.26
CA GLU A 138 -19.09 9.60 -8.71
C GLU A 138 -18.20 8.56 -9.43
N LEU A 139 -17.31 9.02 -10.30
CA LEU A 139 -16.35 8.16 -11.00
C LEU A 139 -15.43 7.45 -10.03
N LEU A 140 -14.82 8.16 -9.08
CA LEU A 140 -13.90 7.61 -8.08
C LEU A 140 -14.61 6.55 -7.21
N ILE A 141 -15.79 6.86 -6.69
CA ILE A 141 -16.56 5.93 -5.85
C ILE A 141 -16.92 4.67 -6.63
N GLY A 142 -17.39 4.82 -7.88
CA GLY A 142 -17.71 3.69 -8.76
C GLY A 142 -16.48 2.81 -9.04
N SER A 143 -15.32 3.44 -9.25
CA SER A 143 -14.05 2.75 -9.51
C SER A 143 -13.53 2.00 -8.27
N LEU A 144 -13.59 2.64 -7.10
CA LEU A 144 -13.18 2.01 -5.84
C LEU A 144 -14.07 0.81 -5.47
N ASN A 145 -15.37 0.87 -5.76
CA ASN A 145 -16.26 -0.27 -5.56
C ASN A 145 -15.85 -1.46 -6.45
N LYS A 146 -15.57 -1.23 -7.73
CA LYS A 146 -15.09 -2.27 -8.64
C LYS A 146 -13.72 -2.82 -8.20
N ALA A 147 -12.80 -1.94 -7.77
CA ALA A 147 -11.52 -2.37 -7.22
C ALA A 147 -11.69 -3.24 -5.96
N GLY A 148 -12.65 -2.90 -5.10
CA GLY A 148 -13.03 -3.70 -3.93
C GLY A 148 -13.56 -5.09 -4.30
N GLU A 149 -14.37 -5.19 -5.36
CA GLU A 149 -14.85 -6.48 -5.88
C GLU A 149 -13.69 -7.33 -6.41
N ILE A 150 -12.76 -6.74 -7.16
CA ILE A 150 -11.53 -7.42 -7.62
C ILE A 150 -10.75 -7.94 -6.41
N CYS A 151 -10.45 -7.08 -5.43
CA CYS A 151 -9.72 -7.48 -4.23
C CYS A 151 -10.40 -8.65 -3.50
N ASN A 152 -11.72 -8.60 -3.33
CA ASN A 152 -12.49 -9.66 -2.69
C ASN A 152 -12.38 -11.00 -3.43
N ASN A 153 -12.37 -11.00 -4.76
CA ASN A 153 -12.23 -12.21 -5.57
C ASN A 153 -10.88 -12.91 -5.34
N TYR A 154 -9.85 -12.16 -4.97
CA TYR A 154 -8.53 -12.68 -4.61
C TYR A 154 -8.37 -12.96 -3.11
N GLY A 155 -9.36 -12.60 -2.28
CA GLY A 155 -9.30 -12.71 -0.82
C GLY A 155 -8.36 -11.68 -0.18
N ILE A 156 -8.13 -10.56 -0.85
CA ILE A 156 -7.34 -9.41 -0.37
C ILE A 156 -8.31 -8.32 0.11
N ARG A 157 -8.01 -7.69 1.22
CA ARG A 157 -8.79 -6.55 1.72
C ARG A 157 -8.27 -5.26 1.11
N LEU A 158 -9.16 -4.45 0.53
CA LEU A 158 -8.84 -3.09 0.14
C LEU A 158 -9.00 -2.17 1.34
N ALA A 159 -7.96 -1.40 1.66
CA ALA A 159 -8.01 -0.29 2.58
C ALA A 159 -7.77 1.01 1.80
N TYR A 160 -8.65 1.99 1.95
CA TYR A 160 -8.41 3.31 1.37
C TYR A 160 -7.52 4.13 2.30
N HIS A 161 -6.40 4.58 1.77
CA HIS A 161 -5.45 5.42 2.50
C HIS A 161 -5.70 6.88 2.11
N HIS A 162 -6.26 7.68 3.02
CA HIS A 162 -6.29 9.13 2.84
C HIS A 162 -4.85 9.68 2.94
N HIS A 163 -4.46 10.55 2.01
CA HIS A 163 -3.06 10.99 1.96
C HIS A 163 -2.97 12.50 1.75
N MET A 164 -1.99 13.11 2.42
CA MET A 164 -1.69 14.53 2.25
C MET A 164 -1.41 14.85 0.77
N GLY A 165 -1.88 16.01 0.31
CA GLY A 165 -1.69 16.45 -1.07
C GLY A 165 -2.50 15.70 -2.12
N THR A 166 -3.39 14.78 -1.74
CA THR A 166 -4.34 14.10 -2.64
C THR A 166 -5.74 14.71 -2.50
N CYS A 167 -6.68 14.29 -3.35
CA CYS A 167 -8.08 14.74 -3.27
C CYS A 167 -8.74 14.36 -1.94
N VAL A 168 -8.35 13.22 -1.33
CA VAL A 168 -8.83 12.78 -0.01
C VAL A 168 -7.75 13.00 1.03
N GLN A 169 -7.62 14.23 1.52
CA GLN A 169 -6.65 14.61 2.54
C GLN A 169 -7.31 14.80 3.91
N THR A 170 -8.51 15.36 3.93
CA THR A 170 -9.28 15.72 5.13
C THR A 170 -10.71 15.20 5.01
N ALA A 171 -11.47 15.27 6.09
CA ALA A 171 -12.88 14.87 6.08
C ALA A 171 -13.81 15.91 5.40
N GLU A 172 -13.27 17.08 5.03
CA GLU A 172 -13.99 18.19 4.38
C GLU A 172 -13.65 18.27 2.89
#